data_0adf6fc7bea428faf4eb471d2321cb81
#
_entry.id   0adf6fc7bea428faf4eb471d2321cb81
#
_cell.length_a   1.000
_cell.length_b   1.000
_cell.length_c   1.000
_cell.angle_alpha   90.00
_cell.angle_beta   90.00
_cell.angle_gamma   90.00
#
_symmetry.space_group_name_H-M   'P 1'
#
loop_
_entity.id
_entity.type
_entity.pdbx_description
1 polymer ?
#
loop_
_entity_poly.entity_id
_entity_poly.type
_entity_poly.pdbx_seq_one_letter_code
_entity_poly.pdbx_strand_id
1 'polypeptide(L)'
;MSKRGVLFPGQGAQVVGMGRDVYDSSPAGRAVFEAADRVLPFCLSEIIFSGPQEKLTETDISQPAILTTSIALAEATAEAGWDRTAAACAGLSLGEYSALVFAGALDIEDAIMLVHRRGTYMREAGRKTPGGMLSVIGLDDAAVTEIVSAASSSGVIAAANLNCPGQVVLSGEMSALKAADALAVGKGAMKTVFLQVDGAFHSPLMTEAAEKLASDLESVTIKPPRVPFVANVTAGFTGAP
;
A
#
# COMPACT_ATOMS: atom_id res chain seq x y z
N MET A 1 0.10 18.87 25.34
CA MET A 1 -0.14 18.81 23.87
C MET A 1 -0.67 17.42 23.53
N SER A 2 -1.72 17.33 22.73
CA SER A 2 -2.25 16.02 22.28
C SER A 2 -1.21 15.36 21.35
N LYS A 3 -0.90 14.08 21.60
CA LYS A 3 -0.06 13.30 20.68
C LYS A 3 -0.85 13.01 19.40
N ARG A 4 -0.30 13.34 18.25
CA ARG A 4 -0.90 13.07 16.93
C ARG A 4 -0.18 11.91 16.26
N GLY A 5 -0.91 10.97 15.66
CA GLY A 5 -0.39 9.98 14.73
C GLY A 5 -0.74 10.37 13.30
N VAL A 6 0.13 10.04 12.35
CA VAL A 6 -0.10 10.24 10.92
C VAL A 6 -0.15 8.89 10.23
N LEU A 7 -1.26 8.62 9.55
CA LEU A 7 -1.49 7.35 8.86
C LEU A 7 -1.66 7.59 7.36
N PHE A 8 -0.97 6.77 6.57
CA PHE A 8 -1.01 6.84 5.11
C PHE A 8 -1.75 5.64 4.54
N PRO A 9 -2.71 5.88 3.61
CA PRO A 9 -3.50 4.81 3.02
C PRO A 9 -2.65 3.91 2.10
N GLY A 10 -3.11 2.68 1.94
CA GLY A 10 -2.65 1.75 0.91
C GLY A 10 -3.49 1.81 -0.36
N GLN A 11 -3.25 0.85 -1.26
CA GLN A 11 -3.99 0.68 -2.52
C GLN A 11 -5.49 0.50 -2.25
N GLY A 12 -6.33 1.10 -3.09
CA GLY A 12 -7.78 1.14 -2.94
C GLY A 12 -8.31 2.54 -2.53
N ALA A 13 -7.43 3.47 -2.13
CA ALA A 13 -7.80 4.84 -1.78
C ALA A 13 -7.85 5.79 -2.99
N GLN A 14 -7.39 5.37 -4.17
CA GLN A 14 -7.29 6.20 -5.36
C GLN A 14 -8.67 6.48 -5.98
N VAL A 15 -8.92 7.75 -6.27
CA VAL A 15 -10.09 8.20 -7.03
C VAL A 15 -9.68 9.29 -8.02
N VAL A 16 -10.29 9.32 -9.19
CA VAL A 16 -10.04 10.38 -10.18
C VAL A 16 -10.40 11.73 -9.59
N GLY A 17 -9.51 12.71 -9.74
CA GLY A 17 -9.63 14.04 -9.17
C GLY A 17 -8.99 14.23 -7.80
N MET A 18 -8.49 13.16 -7.14
CA MET A 18 -7.86 13.26 -5.82
C MET A 18 -6.70 14.27 -5.82
N GLY A 19 -6.66 15.17 -4.82
CA GLY A 19 -5.61 16.16 -4.64
C GLY A 19 -5.57 17.29 -5.67
N ARG A 20 -6.56 17.41 -6.57
CA ARG A 20 -6.63 18.50 -7.55
C ARG A 20 -6.75 19.86 -6.87
N ASP A 21 -7.54 19.97 -5.83
CA ASP A 21 -7.68 21.16 -5.00
C ASP A 21 -6.35 21.58 -4.34
N VAL A 22 -5.57 20.62 -3.90
CA VAL A 22 -4.22 20.85 -3.37
C VAL A 22 -3.27 21.33 -4.45
N TYR A 23 -3.28 20.70 -5.62
CA TYR A 23 -2.48 21.13 -6.77
C TYR A 23 -2.78 22.57 -7.17
N ASP A 24 -4.05 22.96 -7.17
CA ASP A 24 -4.50 24.29 -7.60
C ASP A 24 -4.18 25.37 -6.54
N SER A 25 -4.26 25.04 -5.24
CA SER A 25 -4.19 26.01 -4.13
C SER A 25 -2.87 26.08 -3.36
N SER A 26 -2.03 25.04 -3.40
CA SER A 26 -0.78 24.94 -2.63
C SER A 26 0.43 24.83 -3.55
N PRO A 27 1.34 25.82 -3.61
CA PRO A 27 2.62 25.69 -4.30
C PRO A 27 3.46 24.50 -3.83
N ALA A 28 3.49 24.23 -2.53
CA ALA A 28 4.21 23.09 -1.96
C ALA A 28 3.59 21.75 -2.39
N GLY A 29 2.27 21.65 -2.35
CA GLY A 29 1.55 20.47 -2.82
C GLY A 29 1.71 20.24 -4.32
N ARG A 30 1.63 21.30 -5.13
CA ARG A 30 1.87 21.25 -6.58
C ARG A 30 3.24 20.72 -6.92
N ALA A 31 4.28 21.19 -6.23
CA ALA A 31 5.66 20.77 -6.48
C ALA A 31 5.86 19.25 -6.36
N VAL A 32 5.07 18.57 -5.51
CA VAL A 32 5.10 17.11 -5.36
C VAL A 32 4.53 16.40 -6.60
N PHE A 33 3.43 16.90 -7.16
CA PHE A 33 2.88 16.34 -8.41
C PHE A 33 3.83 16.57 -9.59
N GLU A 34 4.42 17.78 -9.68
CA GLU A 34 5.41 18.11 -10.72
C GLU A 34 6.68 17.25 -10.58
N ALA A 35 7.10 16.90 -9.36
CA ALA A 35 8.20 15.96 -9.14
C ALA A 35 7.85 14.57 -9.68
N ALA A 36 6.64 14.10 -9.46
CA ALA A 36 6.19 12.81 -9.98
C ALA A 36 6.17 12.78 -11.52
N ASP A 37 5.63 13.83 -12.14
CA ASP A 37 5.59 13.95 -13.61
C ASP A 37 6.99 14.05 -14.23
N ARG A 38 7.97 14.57 -13.48
CA ARG A 38 9.35 14.71 -13.95
C ARG A 38 10.12 13.39 -13.95
N VAL A 39 9.87 12.52 -12.92
CA VAL A 39 10.65 11.27 -12.76
C VAL A 39 10.00 10.05 -13.40
N LEU A 40 8.69 10.08 -13.62
CA LEU A 40 7.97 8.97 -14.27
C LEU A 40 8.00 9.12 -15.80
N PRO A 41 7.94 8.02 -16.57
CA PRO A 41 7.92 8.06 -18.03
C PRO A 41 6.54 8.46 -18.62
N PHE A 42 5.63 8.95 -17.80
CA PHE A 42 4.28 9.42 -18.18
C PHE A 42 3.83 10.53 -17.22
N CYS A 43 2.83 11.30 -17.64
CA CYS A 43 2.25 12.36 -16.82
C CYS A 43 1.27 11.74 -15.80
N LEU A 44 1.73 11.56 -14.57
CA LEU A 44 0.94 10.95 -13.49
C LEU A 44 -0.20 11.87 -13.05
N SER A 45 0.07 13.18 -12.96
CA SER A 45 -0.93 14.18 -12.54
C SER A 45 -2.13 14.20 -13.49
N GLU A 46 -1.94 14.04 -14.79
CA GLU A 46 -3.03 13.94 -15.77
C GLU A 46 -3.92 12.72 -15.50
N ILE A 47 -3.31 11.56 -15.24
CA ILE A 47 -4.04 10.32 -14.90
C ILE A 47 -4.79 10.50 -13.59
N ILE A 48 -4.18 11.10 -12.58
CA ILE A 48 -4.82 11.35 -11.28
C ILE A 48 -6.04 12.26 -11.44
N PHE A 49 -5.90 13.37 -12.19
CA PHE A 49 -6.93 14.40 -12.26
C PHE A 49 -8.02 14.11 -13.26
N SER A 50 -7.71 13.43 -14.36
CA SER A 50 -8.62 13.26 -15.50
C SER A 50 -8.96 11.79 -15.78
N GLY A 51 -8.27 10.84 -15.17
CA GLY A 51 -8.52 9.41 -15.32
C GLY A 51 -8.04 8.81 -16.66
N PRO A 52 -8.68 7.76 -17.14
CA PRO A 52 -9.87 7.12 -16.56
C PRO A 52 -9.59 6.34 -15.27
N GLN A 53 -10.64 6.03 -14.49
CA GLN A 53 -10.50 5.34 -13.20
C GLN A 53 -9.84 3.95 -13.34
N GLU A 54 -10.14 3.24 -14.42
CA GLU A 54 -9.54 1.93 -14.71
C GLU A 54 -8.02 2.05 -14.82
N LYS A 55 -7.53 3.11 -15.51
CA LYS A 55 -6.08 3.36 -15.64
C LYS A 55 -5.46 3.73 -14.30
N LEU A 56 -6.12 4.58 -13.52
CA LEU A 56 -5.67 4.97 -12.18
C LEU A 56 -5.63 3.79 -11.20
N THR A 57 -6.41 2.74 -11.45
CA THR A 57 -6.49 1.54 -10.61
C THR A 57 -5.41 0.50 -10.93
N GLU A 58 -4.76 0.58 -12.10
CA GLU A 58 -3.62 -0.29 -12.41
C GLU A 58 -2.54 -0.16 -11.33
N THR A 59 -1.99 -1.29 -10.86
CA THR A 59 -1.13 -1.34 -9.66
C THR A 59 0.14 -0.47 -9.79
N ASP A 60 0.74 -0.41 -10.98
CA ASP A 60 1.91 0.40 -11.30
C ASP A 60 1.62 1.91 -11.42
N ILE A 61 0.35 2.28 -11.52
CA ILE A 61 -0.13 3.67 -11.55
C ILE A 61 -0.68 4.09 -10.18
N SER A 62 -1.51 3.24 -9.56
CA SER A 62 -2.17 3.56 -8.29
C SER A 62 -1.17 3.79 -7.15
N GLN A 63 -0.09 3.02 -7.11
CA GLN A 63 0.92 3.16 -6.06
C GLN A 63 1.61 4.54 -6.09
N PRO A 64 2.24 4.99 -7.18
CA PRO A 64 2.80 6.34 -7.21
C PRO A 64 1.73 7.43 -7.09
N ALA A 65 0.50 7.21 -7.58
CA ALA A 65 -0.58 8.18 -7.47
C ALA A 65 -1.00 8.44 -6.01
N ILE A 66 -1.17 7.38 -5.21
CA ILE A 66 -1.53 7.50 -3.79
C ILE A 66 -0.38 8.12 -3.00
N LEU A 67 0.87 7.70 -3.24
CA LEU A 67 2.04 8.27 -2.57
C LEU A 67 2.15 9.77 -2.87
N THR A 68 2.12 10.16 -4.15
CA THR A 68 2.22 11.56 -4.58
C THR A 68 1.14 12.42 -3.94
N THR A 69 -0.13 11.98 -4.00
CA THR A 69 -1.25 12.71 -3.40
C THR A 69 -1.11 12.81 -1.88
N SER A 70 -0.71 11.73 -1.22
CA SER A 70 -0.52 11.70 0.25
C SER A 70 0.55 12.69 0.71
N ILE A 71 1.68 12.76 0.00
CA ILE A 71 2.76 13.69 0.33
C ILE A 71 2.39 15.11 -0.06
N ALA A 72 1.71 15.33 -1.20
CA ALA A 72 1.21 16.65 -1.57
C ALA A 72 0.27 17.23 -0.51
N LEU A 73 -0.64 16.43 0.06
CA LEU A 73 -1.49 16.80 1.18
C LEU A 73 -0.68 17.15 2.44
N ALA A 74 0.36 16.36 2.75
CA ALA A 74 1.23 16.63 3.90
C ALA A 74 2.02 17.95 3.72
N GLU A 75 2.51 18.23 2.50
CA GLU A 75 3.21 19.47 2.18
C GLU A 75 2.27 20.68 2.25
N ALA A 76 1.07 20.59 1.71
CA ALA A 76 0.07 21.64 1.76
C ALA A 76 -0.37 21.97 3.21
N THR A 77 -0.53 20.95 4.05
CA THR A 77 -0.85 21.16 5.47
C THR A 77 0.29 21.83 6.24
N ALA A 78 1.54 21.50 5.89
CA ALA A 78 2.71 22.18 6.47
C ALA A 78 2.79 23.63 6.01
N GLU A 79 2.54 23.93 4.74
CA GLU A 79 2.45 25.28 4.20
C GLU A 79 1.35 26.09 4.88
N ALA A 80 0.23 25.45 5.24
CA ALA A 80 -0.86 26.06 6.01
C ALA A 80 -0.57 26.22 7.50
N GLY A 81 0.66 25.93 7.96
CA GLY A 81 1.14 26.18 9.32
C GLY A 81 1.14 24.97 10.26
N TRP A 82 0.90 23.76 9.77
CA TRP A 82 1.13 22.56 10.58
C TRP A 82 2.64 22.30 10.71
N ASP A 83 3.12 22.18 11.92
CA ASP A 83 4.53 22.03 12.28
C ASP A 83 5.11 20.63 11.99
N ARG A 84 4.33 19.72 11.43
CA ARG A 84 4.64 18.29 11.16
C ARG A 84 5.06 17.49 12.40
N THR A 85 4.82 18.00 13.60
CA THR A 85 5.08 17.22 14.81
C THR A 85 4.08 16.08 14.91
N ALA A 86 4.61 14.86 14.85
CA ALA A 86 3.82 13.64 15.04
C ALA A 86 4.51 12.76 16.08
N ALA A 87 3.69 12.10 16.90
CA ALA A 87 4.18 11.11 17.86
C ALA A 87 4.63 9.83 17.16
N ALA A 88 4.02 9.54 16.02
CA ALA A 88 4.37 8.41 15.15
C ALA A 88 3.76 8.61 13.76
N CYS A 89 4.34 7.93 12.76
CA CYS A 89 3.73 7.73 11.46
C CYS A 89 3.74 6.24 11.09
N ALA A 90 2.75 5.85 10.28
CA ALA A 90 2.63 4.50 9.72
C ALA A 90 1.86 4.56 8.40
N GLY A 91 1.92 3.48 7.65
CA GLY A 91 1.15 3.35 6.41
C GLY A 91 0.93 1.89 6.05
N LEU A 92 -0.20 1.58 5.41
CA LEU A 92 -0.53 0.23 5.00
C LEU A 92 0.13 -0.09 3.65
N SER A 93 0.98 -1.12 3.60
CA SER A 93 1.63 -1.61 2.37
C SER A 93 2.35 -0.48 1.61
N LEU A 94 1.76 0.03 0.52
CA LEU A 94 2.24 1.21 -0.19
C LEU A 94 2.39 2.44 0.72
N GLY A 95 1.44 2.65 1.63
CA GLY A 95 1.46 3.78 2.57
C GLY A 95 2.71 3.82 3.45
N GLU A 96 3.40 2.70 3.62
CA GLU A 96 4.69 2.62 4.33
C GLU A 96 5.75 3.51 3.68
N TYR A 97 5.82 3.55 2.34
CA TYR A 97 6.70 4.45 1.60
C TYR A 97 6.33 5.92 1.82
N SER A 98 5.03 6.24 1.83
CA SER A 98 4.56 7.59 2.17
C SER A 98 4.95 7.98 3.59
N ALA A 99 4.85 7.06 4.56
CA ALA A 99 5.28 7.30 5.93
C ALA A 99 6.80 7.52 6.04
N LEU A 100 7.62 6.79 5.28
CA LEU A 100 9.08 6.99 5.23
C LEU A 100 9.45 8.35 4.62
N VAL A 101 8.77 8.78 3.55
CA VAL A 101 8.97 10.12 2.97
C VAL A 101 8.56 11.20 3.97
N PHE A 102 7.40 11.08 4.60
CA PHE A 102 6.93 12.01 5.64
C PHE A 102 7.92 12.10 6.82
N ALA A 103 8.46 10.96 7.25
CA ALA A 103 9.48 10.90 8.29
C ALA A 103 10.85 11.44 7.85
N GLY A 104 11.03 11.77 6.58
CA GLY A 104 12.30 12.26 6.00
C GLY A 104 13.36 11.17 5.88
N ALA A 105 12.97 9.91 5.96
CA ALA A 105 13.84 8.75 5.79
C ALA A 105 14.11 8.42 4.32
N LEU A 106 13.16 8.70 3.44
CA LEU A 106 13.23 8.43 2.01
C LEU A 106 12.98 9.72 1.21
N ASP A 107 13.75 9.93 0.15
CA ASP A 107 13.52 11.03 -0.78
C ASP A 107 12.25 10.79 -1.59
N ILE A 108 11.54 11.87 -1.95
CA ILE A 108 10.25 11.77 -2.64
C ILE A 108 10.40 11.22 -4.07
N GLU A 109 11.43 11.63 -4.82
CA GLU A 109 11.65 11.18 -6.18
C GLU A 109 12.05 9.71 -6.21
N ASP A 110 12.93 9.29 -5.29
CA ASP A 110 13.29 7.88 -5.09
C ASP A 110 12.05 7.04 -4.71
N ALA A 111 11.22 7.54 -3.79
CA ALA A 111 10.01 6.85 -3.36
C ALA A 111 9.02 6.64 -4.52
N ILE A 112 8.79 7.67 -5.35
CA ILE A 112 7.89 7.60 -6.51
C ILE A 112 8.38 6.52 -7.48
N MET A 113 9.68 6.51 -7.81
CA MET A 113 10.26 5.50 -8.69
C MET A 113 10.19 4.10 -8.11
N LEU A 114 10.50 3.95 -6.81
CA LEU A 114 10.43 2.65 -6.12
C LEU A 114 9.01 2.07 -6.14
N VAL A 115 7.99 2.87 -5.80
CA VAL A 115 6.62 2.36 -5.76
C VAL A 115 6.05 2.11 -7.15
N HIS A 116 6.48 2.86 -8.18
CA HIS A 116 6.16 2.55 -9.57
C HIS A 116 6.75 1.20 -10.00
N ARG A 117 8.04 0.97 -9.74
CA ARG A 117 8.70 -0.32 -10.02
C ARG A 117 8.07 -1.45 -9.22
N ARG A 118 7.81 -1.23 -7.93
CA ARG A 118 7.09 -2.19 -7.07
C ARG A 118 5.75 -2.58 -7.68
N GLY A 119 4.95 -1.60 -8.10
CA GLY A 119 3.67 -1.83 -8.75
C GLY A 119 3.81 -2.64 -10.05
N THR A 120 4.82 -2.31 -10.87
CA THR A 120 5.14 -3.03 -12.11
C THR A 120 5.49 -4.50 -11.82
N TYR A 121 6.40 -4.75 -10.86
CA TYR A 121 6.80 -6.12 -10.51
C TYR A 121 5.64 -6.95 -9.93
N MET A 122 4.83 -6.34 -9.07
CA MET A 122 3.64 -6.99 -8.51
C MET A 122 2.60 -7.34 -9.60
N ARG A 123 2.40 -6.44 -10.56
CA ARG A 123 1.50 -6.65 -11.71
C ARG A 123 2.03 -7.74 -12.65
N GLU A 124 3.33 -7.75 -12.94
CA GLU A 124 3.98 -8.82 -13.73
C GLU A 124 3.83 -10.18 -13.04
N ALA A 125 4.10 -10.26 -11.73
CA ALA A 125 3.94 -11.48 -10.95
C ALA A 125 2.48 -11.98 -10.96
N GLY A 126 1.51 -11.07 -10.79
CA GLY A 126 0.09 -11.43 -10.86
C GLY A 126 -0.37 -11.94 -12.22
N ARG A 127 0.19 -11.42 -13.33
CA ARG A 127 -0.07 -11.93 -14.68
C ARG A 127 0.56 -13.30 -14.93
N LYS A 128 1.75 -13.55 -14.36
CA LYS A 128 2.48 -14.82 -14.50
C LYS A 128 1.83 -15.93 -13.68
N THR A 129 1.37 -15.61 -12.49
CA THR A 129 0.72 -16.55 -11.57
C THR A 129 -0.60 -15.92 -11.07
N PRO A 130 -1.71 -16.20 -11.80
CA PRO A 130 -3.01 -15.65 -11.45
C PRO A 130 -3.46 -16.05 -10.05
N GLY A 131 -3.89 -15.07 -9.28
CA GLY A 131 -4.40 -15.24 -7.92
C GLY A 131 -5.24 -14.03 -7.52
N GLY A 132 -5.53 -13.90 -6.25
CA GLY A 132 -6.36 -12.83 -5.73
C GLY A 132 -6.24 -12.63 -4.25
N MET A 133 -7.17 -11.86 -3.70
CA MET A 133 -7.27 -11.60 -2.26
C MET A 133 -8.71 -11.71 -1.78
N LEU A 134 -8.88 -12.23 -0.57
CA LEU A 134 -10.17 -12.44 0.10
C LEU A 134 -10.14 -11.77 1.48
N SER A 135 -10.96 -10.76 1.68
CA SER A 135 -11.18 -10.18 3.02
C SER A 135 -12.16 -11.05 3.81
N VAL A 136 -11.75 -11.46 5.00
CA VAL A 136 -12.55 -12.22 5.96
C VAL A 136 -12.82 -11.34 7.18
N ILE A 137 -14.09 -11.17 7.55
CA ILE A 137 -14.54 -10.28 8.61
C ILE A 137 -15.35 -11.08 9.63
N GLY A 138 -15.07 -10.86 10.92
CA GLY A 138 -15.84 -11.41 12.03
C GLY A 138 -15.31 -12.73 12.60
N LEU A 139 -14.12 -13.18 12.16
CA LEU A 139 -13.42 -14.32 12.74
C LEU A 139 -12.18 -13.86 13.52
N ASP A 140 -11.80 -14.61 14.53
CA ASP A 140 -10.55 -14.41 15.26
C ASP A 140 -9.35 -15.01 14.49
N ASP A 141 -8.14 -14.66 14.94
CA ASP A 141 -6.89 -15.05 14.27
C ASP A 141 -6.69 -16.59 14.31
N ALA A 142 -7.19 -17.28 15.34
CA ALA A 142 -7.08 -18.73 15.45
C ALA A 142 -7.94 -19.42 14.38
N ALA A 143 -9.18 -19.00 14.22
CA ALA A 143 -10.07 -19.49 13.17
C ALA A 143 -9.53 -19.23 11.78
N VAL A 144 -8.94 -18.04 11.54
CA VAL A 144 -8.31 -17.70 10.26
C VAL A 144 -7.09 -18.59 9.99
N THR A 145 -6.27 -18.86 11.00
CA THR A 145 -5.10 -19.74 10.88
C THR A 145 -5.52 -21.16 10.48
N GLU A 146 -6.58 -21.69 11.09
CA GLU A 146 -7.14 -23.01 10.74
C GLU A 146 -7.67 -23.03 9.28
N ILE A 147 -8.35 -21.94 8.84
CA ILE A 147 -8.83 -21.79 7.46
C ILE A 147 -7.66 -21.82 6.48
N VAL A 148 -6.60 -21.05 6.71
CA VAL A 148 -5.42 -21.02 5.86
C VAL A 148 -4.76 -22.40 5.78
N SER A 149 -4.60 -23.06 6.93
CA SER A 149 -4.03 -24.39 7.00
C SER A 149 -4.86 -25.43 6.20
N ALA A 150 -6.17 -25.41 6.33
CA ALA A 150 -7.04 -26.32 5.59
C ALA A 150 -7.09 -26.02 4.08
N ALA A 151 -7.18 -24.74 3.71
CA ALA A 151 -7.26 -24.30 2.31
C ALA A 151 -5.93 -24.49 1.54
N SER A 152 -4.80 -24.60 2.24
CA SER A 152 -3.48 -24.83 1.62
C SER A 152 -3.38 -26.14 0.85
N SER A 153 -4.24 -27.11 1.12
CA SER A 153 -4.37 -28.34 0.31
C SER A 153 -4.88 -28.08 -1.12
N SER A 154 -5.50 -26.92 -1.37
CA SER A 154 -6.08 -26.52 -2.65
C SER A 154 -5.20 -25.56 -3.45
N GLY A 155 -4.03 -25.15 -2.91
CA GLY A 155 -3.10 -24.24 -3.56
C GLY A 155 -2.42 -23.30 -2.56
N VAL A 156 -1.58 -22.40 -3.09
CA VAL A 156 -0.86 -21.41 -2.27
C VAL A 156 -1.83 -20.40 -1.68
N ILE A 157 -1.77 -20.21 -0.36
CA ILE A 157 -2.56 -19.22 0.36
C ILE A 157 -1.82 -18.75 1.62
N ALA A 158 -1.96 -17.48 1.97
CA ALA A 158 -1.39 -16.89 3.18
C ALA A 158 -2.31 -15.80 3.75
N ALA A 159 -2.18 -15.52 5.05
CA ALA A 159 -2.72 -14.31 5.65
C ALA A 159 -1.82 -13.13 5.23
N ALA A 160 -2.38 -12.23 4.44
CA ALA A 160 -1.65 -11.12 3.81
C ALA A 160 -1.69 -9.83 4.61
N ASN A 161 -2.89 -9.46 5.12
CA ASN A 161 -3.07 -8.26 5.94
C ASN A 161 -3.85 -8.59 7.21
N LEU A 162 -3.26 -8.28 8.34
CA LEU A 162 -3.88 -8.29 9.66
C LEU A 162 -4.35 -6.86 9.96
N ASN A 163 -5.51 -6.47 9.41
CA ASN A 163 -5.93 -5.07 9.41
C ASN A 163 -6.36 -4.57 10.80
N CYS A 164 -7.13 -5.37 11.50
CA CYS A 164 -7.53 -5.13 12.88
C CYS A 164 -8.11 -6.45 13.47
N PRO A 165 -8.33 -6.54 14.80
CA PRO A 165 -9.02 -7.68 15.38
C PRO A 165 -10.32 -7.98 14.65
N GLY A 166 -10.46 -9.20 14.15
CA GLY A 166 -11.63 -9.64 13.39
C GLY A 166 -11.66 -9.24 11.90
N GLN A 167 -10.60 -8.67 11.34
CA GLN A 167 -10.49 -8.42 9.89
C GLN A 167 -9.12 -8.81 9.36
N VAL A 168 -9.08 -9.91 8.60
CA VAL A 168 -7.89 -10.43 7.95
C VAL A 168 -8.13 -10.54 6.44
N VAL A 169 -7.12 -10.21 5.65
CA VAL A 169 -7.14 -10.46 4.20
C VAL A 169 -6.25 -11.66 3.88
N LEU A 170 -6.81 -12.65 3.24
CA LEU A 170 -6.11 -13.82 2.69
C LEU A 170 -5.69 -13.52 1.25
N SER A 171 -4.55 -14.06 0.84
CA SER A 171 -4.00 -13.87 -0.50
C SER A 171 -3.42 -15.18 -1.02
N GLY A 172 -3.66 -15.51 -2.28
CA GLY A 172 -3.19 -16.76 -2.86
C GLY A 172 -3.86 -17.12 -4.18
N GLU A 173 -3.76 -18.40 -4.54
CA GLU A 173 -4.41 -18.94 -5.73
C GLU A 173 -5.93 -18.98 -5.56
N MET A 174 -6.64 -18.75 -6.66
CA MET A 174 -8.11 -18.68 -6.62
C MET A 174 -8.78 -19.98 -6.15
N SER A 175 -8.18 -21.14 -6.37
CA SER A 175 -8.64 -22.43 -5.84
C SER A 175 -8.62 -22.46 -4.32
N ALA A 176 -7.50 -22.05 -3.72
CA ALA A 176 -7.32 -21.98 -2.27
C ALA A 176 -8.19 -20.89 -1.63
N LEU A 177 -8.33 -19.73 -2.30
CA LEU A 177 -9.20 -18.64 -1.81
C LEU A 177 -10.68 -19.03 -1.81
N LYS A 178 -11.16 -19.77 -2.83
CA LYS A 178 -12.53 -20.30 -2.84
C LYS A 178 -12.76 -21.34 -1.75
N ALA A 179 -11.78 -22.21 -1.48
CA ALA A 179 -11.84 -23.14 -0.36
C ALA A 179 -11.88 -22.39 0.98
N ALA A 180 -11.03 -21.36 1.15
CA ALA A 180 -11.00 -20.51 2.33
C ALA A 180 -12.31 -19.75 2.55
N ASP A 181 -12.93 -19.23 1.48
CA ASP A 181 -14.23 -18.54 1.54
C ASP A 181 -15.32 -19.47 2.11
N ALA A 182 -15.44 -20.68 1.53
CA ALA A 182 -16.41 -21.68 2.01
C ALA A 182 -16.18 -22.06 3.50
N LEU A 183 -14.91 -22.23 3.90
CA LEU A 183 -14.53 -22.51 5.28
C LEU A 183 -14.85 -21.34 6.22
N ALA A 184 -14.58 -20.11 5.80
CA ALA A 184 -14.85 -18.91 6.57
C ALA A 184 -16.36 -18.75 6.82
N VAL A 185 -17.18 -18.91 5.78
CA VAL A 185 -18.65 -18.91 5.91
C VAL A 185 -19.11 -20.02 6.86
N GLY A 186 -18.58 -21.24 6.71
CA GLY A 186 -18.90 -22.38 7.58
C GLY A 186 -18.51 -22.17 9.05
N LYS A 187 -17.49 -21.36 9.32
CA LYS A 187 -17.07 -20.98 10.69
C LYS A 187 -17.80 -19.72 11.22
N GLY A 188 -18.76 -19.17 10.46
CA GLY A 188 -19.57 -18.05 10.91
C GLY A 188 -18.93 -16.67 10.67
N ALA A 189 -18.09 -16.51 9.66
CA ALA A 189 -17.64 -15.19 9.23
C ALA A 189 -18.83 -14.26 8.99
N MET A 190 -18.78 -13.04 9.50
CA MET A 190 -19.82 -12.04 9.29
C MET A 190 -19.91 -11.64 7.80
N LYS A 191 -18.78 -11.59 7.13
CA LYS A 191 -18.68 -11.24 5.70
C LYS A 191 -17.36 -11.74 5.12
N THR A 192 -17.42 -12.20 3.88
CA THR A 192 -16.26 -12.44 3.02
C THR A 192 -16.38 -11.61 1.74
N VAL A 193 -15.27 -11.05 1.25
CA VAL A 193 -15.27 -10.21 0.04
C VAL A 193 -14.01 -10.50 -0.77
N PHE A 194 -14.17 -10.97 -2.01
CA PHE A 194 -13.08 -10.99 -2.97
C PHE A 194 -12.73 -9.56 -3.38
N LEU A 195 -11.45 -9.20 -3.21
CA LEU A 195 -10.97 -7.87 -3.55
C LEU A 195 -10.71 -7.77 -5.06
N GLN A 196 -10.99 -6.60 -5.63
CA GLN A 196 -10.67 -6.30 -7.04
C GLN A 196 -9.21 -5.85 -7.13
N VAL A 197 -8.30 -6.81 -7.29
CA VAL A 197 -6.86 -6.60 -7.39
C VAL A 197 -6.26 -7.47 -8.50
N ASP A 198 -5.11 -7.05 -9.04
CA ASP A 198 -4.45 -7.69 -10.18
C ASP A 198 -3.62 -8.93 -9.81
N GLY A 199 -3.65 -9.39 -8.55
CA GLY A 199 -2.84 -10.53 -8.13
C GLY A 199 -2.93 -10.87 -6.65
N ALA A 200 -2.23 -11.92 -6.27
CA ALA A 200 -2.14 -12.43 -4.91
C ALA A 200 -1.08 -11.66 -4.09
N PHE A 201 -1.33 -10.36 -3.84
CA PHE A 201 -0.38 -9.49 -3.16
C PHE A 201 -0.10 -9.98 -1.73
N HIS A 202 1.14 -9.77 -1.26
CA HIS A 202 1.61 -10.21 0.07
C HIS A 202 1.52 -11.71 0.32
N SER A 203 1.58 -12.53 -0.75
CA SER A 203 1.66 -13.99 -0.67
C SER A 203 3.00 -14.50 -1.21
N PRO A 204 3.34 -15.79 -1.04
CA PRO A 204 4.52 -16.38 -1.67
C PRO A 204 4.57 -16.25 -3.19
N LEU A 205 3.43 -16.01 -3.86
CA LEU A 205 3.35 -15.77 -5.30
C LEU A 205 4.00 -14.45 -5.75
N MET A 206 4.35 -13.56 -4.80
CA MET A 206 5.04 -12.29 -5.03
C MET A 206 6.56 -12.37 -4.80
N THR A 207 7.15 -13.55 -4.59
CA THR A 207 8.59 -13.69 -4.26
C THR A 207 9.47 -13.04 -5.32
N GLU A 208 9.21 -13.29 -6.61
CA GLU A 208 9.99 -12.68 -7.71
C GLU A 208 9.90 -11.13 -7.69
N ALA A 209 8.73 -10.59 -7.39
CA ALA A 209 8.55 -9.14 -7.26
C ALA A 209 9.33 -8.57 -6.06
N ALA A 210 9.36 -9.31 -4.94
CA ALA A 210 10.12 -8.92 -3.75
C ALA A 210 11.63 -8.92 -4.00
N GLU A 211 12.16 -9.93 -4.70
CA GLU A 211 13.58 -10.02 -5.07
C GLU A 211 14.02 -8.86 -5.97
N LYS A 212 13.22 -8.53 -7.00
CA LYS A 212 13.48 -7.37 -7.87
C LYS A 212 13.49 -6.06 -7.09
N LEU A 213 12.49 -5.89 -6.21
CA LEU A 213 12.40 -4.68 -5.38
C LEU A 213 13.55 -4.57 -4.37
N ALA A 214 14.00 -5.69 -3.79
CA ALA A 214 15.15 -5.71 -2.89
C ALA A 214 16.41 -5.18 -3.60
N SER A 215 16.64 -5.58 -4.86
CA SER A 215 17.75 -5.06 -5.66
C SER A 215 17.63 -3.55 -5.92
N ASP A 216 16.42 -3.03 -6.19
CA ASP A 216 16.20 -1.59 -6.35
C ASP A 216 16.48 -0.82 -5.05
N LEU A 217 16.07 -1.38 -3.91
CA LEU A 217 16.29 -0.77 -2.58
C LEU A 217 17.78 -0.62 -2.23
N GLU A 218 18.66 -1.48 -2.72
CA GLU A 218 20.12 -1.36 -2.52
C GLU A 218 20.69 -0.08 -3.16
N SER A 219 20.01 0.47 -4.16
CA SER A 219 20.42 1.69 -4.85
C SER A 219 19.91 2.99 -4.23
N VAL A 220 19.04 2.89 -3.22
CA VAL A 220 18.36 4.03 -2.59
C VAL A 220 18.92 4.30 -1.19
N THR A 221 19.11 5.57 -0.88
CA THR A 221 19.58 6.00 0.45
C THR A 221 18.41 6.13 1.41
N ILE A 222 18.36 5.27 2.42
CA ILE A 222 17.41 5.38 3.53
C ILE A 222 18.11 6.01 4.73
N LYS A 223 17.55 7.13 5.22
CA LYS A 223 18.07 7.90 6.35
C LYS A 223 17.30 7.54 7.64
N PRO A 224 17.88 7.83 8.81
CA PRO A 224 17.13 7.75 10.07
C PRO A 224 15.85 8.59 10.02
N PRO A 225 14.68 8.04 10.38
CA PRO A 225 13.43 8.78 10.39
C PRO A 225 13.42 9.87 11.47
N ARG A 226 12.96 11.07 11.12
CA ARG A 226 12.81 12.19 12.07
C ARG A 226 11.53 12.10 12.92
N VAL A 227 10.59 11.27 12.50
CA VAL A 227 9.35 10.94 13.20
C VAL A 227 9.38 9.45 13.49
N PRO A 228 9.03 8.99 14.71
CA PRO A 228 8.92 7.56 15.02
C PRO A 228 8.04 6.85 13.98
N PHE A 229 8.55 5.79 13.41
CA PHE A 229 7.93 5.05 12.32
C PHE A 229 7.53 3.65 12.78
N VAL A 230 6.33 3.21 12.39
CA VAL A 230 5.83 1.85 12.66
C VAL A 230 5.89 1.03 11.38
N ALA A 231 6.69 -0.04 11.39
CA ALA A 231 6.87 -0.90 10.23
C ALA A 231 5.73 -1.94 10.10
N ASN A 232 5.34 -2.25 8.86
CA ASN A 232 4.27 -3.22 8.59
C ASN A 232 4.64 -4.63 9.05
N VAL A 233 5.89 -5.05 8.85
CA VAL A 233 6.34 -6.41 9.14
C VAL A 233 6.34 -6.75 10.63
N THR A 234 6.57 -5.78 11.50
CA THR A 234 6.67 -5.98 12.94
C THR A 234 5.48 -5.40 13.71
N ALA A 235 4.69 -4.52 13.08
CA ALA A 235 3.70 -3.66 13.73
C ALA A 235 4.27 -2.90 14.94
N GLY A 236 5.58 -2.68 14.93
CA GLY A 236 6.34 -2.06 16.01
C GLY A 236 7.14 -0.86 15.54
N PHE A 237 7.56 -0.04 16.52
CA PHE A 237 8.44 1.08 16.23
C PHE A 237 9.80 0.58 15.76
N THR A 238 10.28 1.13 14.66
CA THR A 238 11.67 1.00 14.22
C THR A 238 12.41 2.25 14.64
N GLY A 239 13.38 2.08 15.52
CA GLY A 239 14.14 3.20 16.13
C GLY A 239 15.48 3.49 15.51
N ALA A 240 15.92 2.67 14.55
CA ALA A 240 17.15 2.88 13.77
C ALA A 240 16.93 2.37 12.35
N PRO A 241 17.62 2.97 11.36
CA PRO A 241 17.64 2.40 10.02
C PRO A 241 18.27 1.03 10.00
#